data_d442d09b2616b9b3ad4f136ff218cc1d
#
_entry.id   d442d09b2616b9b3ad4f136ff218cc1d
#
_cell.length_a   1.000
_cell.length_b   1.000
_cell.length_c   1.000
_cell.angle_alpha   90.00
_cell.angle_beta   90.00
_cell.angle_gamma   90.00
#
_symmetry.space_group_name_H-M   'P 1'
#
loop_
_entity.id
_entity.type
_entity.pdbx_description
1 polymer ?
#
loop_
_entity_poly.entity_id
_entity_poly.type
_entity_poly.pdbx_seq_one_letter_code
_entity_poly.pdbx_strand_id
1 'polypeptide(L)'
;MRLTFALVGLTMLCARPWARADSDRHELRVELGAEYDSNPDRAEQIANFPPPLPQAGPSPLARLVASGNWSSTLGQKGALALSGAVAGKRFFDQAARGDDVLIAQSGLNGTLRIAGRTILGIAGAYYDAFQRGPVDRRDFRSLTPTLRIERGFAKAAQITLGGGYRWFTFKSDNNFSFAGPTAFLTARQMFPGNLERGEADWEWTAGASLEWRGFEGLACTNVDCTGESPPRRLDRFWIGHVELARTTTFLLGAGAALHINQSNSYGEGLVRGVFHLRAVVPLPWAISLSSRADLMATHYWNSQVLAQEVLAQGQNAGTPLVSIEDENRSTLRIELARPLAQGFEIGARYVLYTSFPSRGSVDYRRQTALLYLAVFDER
;
A
#
# COMPACT_ATOMS: atom_id res chain seq x y z
N MET A 1 5.10 6.45 4.91
CA MET A 1 5.26 7.30 3.74
C MET A 1 6.17 6.70 2.66
N ARG A 2 7.19 5.92 2.97
CA ARG A 2 8.13 5.37 1.98
C ARG A 2 7.69 4.05 1.30
N LEU A 3 6.71 3.33 1.79
CA LEU A 3 6.25 2.06 1.20
C LEU A 3 5.15 2.21 0.12
N THR A 4 4.34 3.25 0.19
CA THR A 4 3.50 3.67 -0.96
C THR A 4 4.38 4.34 -2.03
N PHE A 5 5.53 4.92 -1.64
CA PHE A 5 6.59 5.32 -2.56
C PHE A 5 7.32 4.13 -3.20
N ALA A 6 7.27 2.92 -2.65
CA ALA A 6 7.85 1.78 -3.37
C ALA A 6 7.03 1.41 -4.61
N LEU A 7 5.69 1.55 -4.62
CA LEU A 7 4.91 1.42 -5.85
C LEU A 7 4.92 2.71 -6.70
N VAL A 8 4.86 3.89 -6.08
CA VAL A 8 5.01 5.19 -6.75
C VAL A 8 6.49 5.53 -6.95
N GLY A 9 7.38 5.13 -6.05
CA GLY A 9 8.83 5.29 -6.17
C GLY A 9 9.46 4.38 -7.22
N LEU A 10 8.87 3.24 -7.53
CA LEU A 10 9.29 2.43 -8.68
C LEU A 10 9.06 3.17 -10.01
N THR A 11 8.01 3.99 -10.08
CA THR A 11 7.79 4.87 -11.23
C THR A 11 8.66 6.14 -11.20
N MET A 12 9.04 6.66 -10.02
CA MET A 12 9.90 7.86 -9.92
C MET A 12 11.38 7.59 -10.24
N LEU A 13 11.91 6.39 -9.96
CA LEU A 13 13.28 6.02 -10.36
C LEU A 13 13.47 5.98 -11.88
N CYS A 14 12.39 5.78 -12.65
CA CYS A 14 12.47 5.76 -14.11
C CYS A 14 12.41 7.14 -14.78
N ALA A 15 12.08 8.22 -14.06
CA ALA A 15 11.80 9.54 -14.64
C ALA A 15 12.91 10.59 -14.45
N ARG A 16 14.02 10.26 -13.80
CA ARG A 16 15.19 11.17 -13.83
C ARG A 16 15.81 11.15 -15.23
N PRO A 17 16.03 12.36 -15.83
CA PRO A 17 16.81 12.42 -17.05
C PRO A 17 18.16 11.75 -16.75
N TRP A 18 18.58 10.90 -17.67
CA TRP A 18 19.83 10.14 -17.61
C TRP A 18 21.03 11.10 -17.41
N ALA A 19 21.26 11.49 -16.17
CA ALA A 19 22.57 12.01 -15.78
C ALA A 19 23.53 10.82 -15.79
N ARG A 20 24.70 11.00 -16.38
CA ARG A 20 25.81 10.06 -16.33
C ARG A 20 25.96 9.55 -14.90
N ALA A 21 25.59 8.30 -14.67
CA ALA A 21 25.80 7.65 -13.39
C ALA A 21 26.68 6.45 -13.61
N ASP A 22 27.91 6.65 -13.33
CA ASP A 22 28.90 5.59 -13.10
C ASP A 22 28.90 5.25 -11.59
N SER A 23 27.80 4.87 -11.04
CA SER A 23 27.81 4.38 -9.65
C SER A 23 26.55 3.60 -9.32
N ASP A 24 26.77 2.42 -8.79
CA ASP A 24 25.77 1.70 -8.01
C ASP A 24 25.33 2.58 -6.85
N ARG A 25 24.00 2.64 -6.65
CA ARG A 25 23.43 3.35 -5.51
C ARG A 25 22.78 2.34 -4.59
N HIS A 26 23.04 2.46 -3.32
CA HIS A 26 22.34 1.70 -2.31
C HIS A 26 21.82 2.61 -1.19
N GLU A 27 20.69 2.24 -0.67
CA GLU A 27 20.05 2.86 0.47
C GLU A 27 19.65 1.74 1.43
N LEU A 28 20.02 1.86 2.68
CA LEU A 28 19.58 0.98 3.76
C LEU A 28 18.97 1.83 4.87
N ARG A 29 17.82 1.42 5.40
CA ARG A 29 17.18 2.05 6.54
C ARG A 29 16.68 0.98 7.50
N VAL A 30 17.03 1.13 8.76
CA VAL A 30 16.53 0.29 9.87
C VAL A 30 15.87 1.21 10.89
N GLU A 31 14.61 0.97 11.20
CA GLU A 31 13.80 1.69 12.18
C GLU A 31 13.43 0.73 13.30
N LEU A 32 13.77 1.08 14.53
CA LEU A 32 13.38 0.37 15.74
C LEU A 32 12.59 1.32 16.64
N GLY A 33 11.47 0.88 17.17
CA GLY A 33 10.63 1.75 18.00
C GLY A 33 9.74 1.02 18.98
N ALA A 34 9.22 1.80 19.92
CA ALA A 34 8.15 1.42 20.82
C ALA A 34 6.85 2.06 20.34
N GLU A 35 5.83 1.27 20.19
CA GLU A 35 4.50 1.68 19.71
C GLU A 35 3.45 1.31 20.75
N TYR A 36 2.45 2.16 20.89
CA TYR A 36 1.23 1.92 21.62
C TYR A 36 0.08 1.74 20.64
N ASP A 37 -0.74 0.71 20.84
CA ASP A 37 -1.87 0.37 19.99
C ASP A 37 -3.14 0.30 20.84
N SER A 38 -4.12 1.14 20.51
CA SER A 38 -5.37 1.24 21.28
C SER A 38 -6.38 0.11 20.98
N ASN A 39 -6.19 -0.63 19.89
CA ASN A 39 -7.09 -1.70 19.45
C ASN A 39 -6.28 -2.76 18.67
N PRO A 40 -5.46 -3.59 19.39
CA PRO A 40 -4.62 -4.59 18.76
C PRO A 40 -5.40 -5.59 17.91
N ASP A 41 -6.51 -6.10 18.45
CA ASP A 41 -7.36 -7.11 17.81
C ASP A 41 -8.11 -6.57 16.59
N ARG A 42 -8.05 -5.25 16.35
CA ARG A 42 -8.82 -4.57 15.31
C ARG A 42 -10.31 -4.84 15.39
N ALA A 43 -10.79 -4.96 16.60
CA ALA A 43 -12.18 -5.26 16.87
C ALA A 43 -13.07 -4.11 16.41
N GLU A 44 -14.19 -4.47 15.79
CA GLU A 44 -15.23 -3.57 15.35
C GLU A 44 -16.38 -3.57 16.35
N GLN A 45 -16.95 -2.41 16.60
CA GLN A 45 -18.19 -2.30 17.37
C GLN A 45 -19.36 -2.30 16.39
N ILE A 46 -20.11 -3.39 16.38
CA ILE A 46 -21.31 -3.51 15.57
C ILE A 46 -22.49 -3.09 16.44
N ALA A 47 -23.22 -2.05 16.02
CA ALA A 47 -24.41 -1.62 16.73
C ALA A 47 -25.42 -2.78 16.84
N ASN A 48 -25.94 -3.05 18.05
CA ASN A 48 -26.90 -4.10 18.39
C ASN A 48 -26.38 -5.56 18.37
N PHE A 49 -25.06 -5.78 18.28
CA PHE A 49 -24.48 -7.09 18.50
C PHE A 49 -23.66 -7.08 19.80
N PRO A 50 -23.66 -8.19 20.58
CA PRO A 50 -22.77 -8.28 21.73
C PRO A 50 -21.32 -8.15 21.26
N PRO A 51 -20.44 -7.49 22.05
CA PRO A 51 -19.03 -7.40 21.69
C PRO A 51 -18.48 -8.82 21.48
N PRO A 52 -17.66 -9.03 20.44
CA PRO A 52 -16.98 -10.31 20.28
C PRO A 52 -16.14 -10.63 21.52
N LEU A 53 -15.82 -11.91 21.71
CA LEU A 53 -15.02 -12.47 22.81
C LEU A 53 -13.89 -11.54 23.30
N PRO A 54 -13.40 -11.68 24.54
CA PRO A 54 -12.58 -10.69 25.23
C PRO A 54 -11.45 -10.18 24.35
N GLN A 55 -11.57 -8.88 24.02
CA GLN A 55 -10.62 -8.16 23.21
C GLN A 55 -9.38 -7.90 24.07
N ALA A 56 -8.20 -8.02 23.45
CA ALA A 56 -7.00 -7.48 24.06
C ALA A 56 -7.18 -5.98 24.27
N GLY A 57 -6.94 -5.53 25.48
CA GLY A 57 -6.94 -4.10 25.78
C GLY A 57 -5.83 -3.36 25.03
N PRO A 58 -5.83 -2.02 25.11
CA PRO A 58 -4.74 -1.21 24.56
C PRO A 58 -3.38 -1.73 25.01
N SER A 59 -2.46 -1.94 24.08
CA SER A 59 -1.21 -2.66 24.38
C SER A 59 0.02 -1.99 23.78
N PRO A 60 1.14 -1.91 24.55
CA PRO A 60 2.43 -1.53 24.02
C PRO A 60 3.06 -2.68 23.24
N LEU A 61 3.88 -2.33 22.24
CA LEU A 61 4.57 -3.29 21.40
C LEU A 61 5.94 -2.77 20.94
N ALA A 62 6.82 -3.68 20.59
CA ALA A 62 8.05 -3.39 19.84
C ALA A 62 7.77 -3.46 18.34
N ARG A 63 8.39 -2.54 17.59
CA ARG A 63 8.30 -2.45 16.15
C ARG A 63 9.69 -2.40 15.54
N LEU A 64 9.88 -3.18 14.47
CA LEU A 64 11.06 -3.16 13.63
C LEU A 64 10.65 -3.00 12.17
N VAL A 65 11.33 -2.11 11.45
CA VAL A 65 11.24 -2.00 9.99
C VAL A 65 12.66 -1.91 9.45
N ALA A 66 13.04 -2.82 8.57
CA ALA A 66 14.27 -2.74 7.82
C ALA A 66 13.93 -2.69 6.33
N SER A 67 14.53 -1.78 5.57
CA SER A 67 14.34 -1.67 4.13
C SER A 67 15.65 -1.31 3.45
N GLY A 68 15.82 -1.83 2.22
CA GLY A 68 16.97 -1.52 1.39
C GLY A 68 16.57 -1.42 -0.08
N ASN A 69 17.29 -0.56 -0.79
CA ASN A 69 17.21 -0.39 -2.23
C ASN A 69 18.62 -0.42 -2.80
N TRP A 70 18.77 -1.11 -3.89
CA TRP A 70 19.98 -1.08 -4.70
C TRP A 70 19.60 -0.79 -6.15
N SER A 71 20.36 0.04 -6.84
CA SER A 71 20.16 0.30 -8.26
C SER A 71 21.48 0.45 -8.99
N SER A 72 21.53 -0.07 -10.19
CA SER A 72 22.70 -0.03 -11.06
C SER A 72 22.28 0.29 -12.49
N THR A 73 23.18 0.97 -13.23
CA THR A 73 23.04 1.16 -14.67
C THR A 73 23.68 0.01 -15.42
N LEU A 74 22.97 -0.56 -16.38
CA LEU A 74 23.44 -1.61 -17.26
C LEU A 74 23.86 -0.99 -18.61
N GLY A 75 25.06 -0.44 -18.65
CA GLY A 75 25.55 0.33 -19.79
C GLY A 75 24.74 1.62 -20.02
N GLN A 76 24.65 2.08 -21.26
CA GLN A 76 23.97 3.35 -21.59
C GLN A 76 22.45 3.25 -21.74
N LYS A 77 21.90 2.07 -21.81
CA LYS A 77 20.49 1.85 -22.17
C LYS A 77 19.68 1.10 -21.12
N GLY A 78 20.33 0.44 -20.17
CA GLY A 78 19.66 -0.38 -19.18
C GLY A 78 19.80 0.17 -17.77
N ALA A 79 18.87 -0.21 -16.90
CA ALA A 79 18.98 -0.03 -15.47
C ALA A 79 18.30 -1.21 -14.76
N LEU A 80 18.83 -1.57 -13.59
CA LEU A 80 18.29 -2.59 -12.73
C LEU A 80 18.17 -2.02 -11.32
N ALA A 81 17.05 -2.28 -10.66
CA ALA A 81 16.85 -1.93 -9.26
C ALA A 81 16.27 -3.14 -8.50
N LEU A 82 16.78 -3.34 -7.31
CA LEU A 82 16.31 -4.32 -6.34
C LEU A 82 15.82 -3.57 -5.09
N SER A 83 14.74 -4.03 -4.51
CA SER A 83 14.25 -3.50 -3.24
C SER A 83 13.89 -4.65 -2.32
N GLY A 84 14.02 -4.42 -1.01
CA GLY A 84 13.59 -5.35 0.00
C GLY A 84 13.14 -4.62 1.25
N ALA A 85 12.19 -5.19 1.98
CA ALA A 85 11.86 -4.72 3.31
C ALA A 85 11.30 -5.86 4.16
N VAL A 86 11.58 -5.77 5.45
CA VAL A 86 10.98 -6.61 6.49
C VAL A 86 10.41 -5.68 7.56
N ALA A 87 9.18 -5.93 7.96
CA ALA A 87 8.53 -5.16 9.00
C ALA A 87 7.83 -6.09 9.97
N GLY A 88 8.00 -5.87 11.27
CA GLY A 88 7.39 -6.68 12.32
C GLY A 88 6.88 -5.86 13.49
N LYS A 89 5.83 -6.37 14.12
CA LYS A 89 5.27 -5.90 15.38
C LYS A 89 5.17 -7.07 16.35
N ARG A 90 5.57 -6.83 17.59
CA ARG A 90 5.47 -7.82 18.67
C ARG A 90 4.90 -7.17 19.91
N PHE A 91 3.74 -7.64 20.34
CA PHE A 91 3.04 -7.15 21.52
C PHE A 91 3.69 -7.69 22.80
N PHE A 92 3.76 -6.83 23.83
CA PHE A 92 4.25 -7.24 25.15
C PHE A 92 3.16 -7.93 25.96
N ASP A 93 1.90 -7.51 25.76
CA ASP A 93 0.76 -8.15 26.40
C ASP A 93 0.49 -9.52 25.76
N GLN A 94 0.33 -10.54 26.62
CA GLN A 94 0.07 -11.91 26.18
C GLN A 94 -1.27 -12.05 25.45
N ALA A 95 -2.29 -11.27 25.84
CA ALA A 95 -3.61 -11.29 25.18
C ALA A 95 -3.54 -10.74 23.76
N ALA A 96 -2.66 -9.75 23.49
CA ALA A 96 -2.47 -9.15 22.17
C ALA A 96 -1.47 -9.89 21.27
N ARG A 97 -0.79 -10.94 21.76
CA ARG A 97 0.23 -11.67 20.97
C ARG A 97 -0.34 -12.41 19.75
N GLY A 98 -1.64 -12.62 19.71
CA GLY A 98 -2.31 -13.12 18.52
C GLY A 98 -2.19 -12.18 17.31
N ASP A 99 -1.93 -10.90 17.54
CA ASP A 99 -1.78 -9.86 16.52
C ASP A 99 -0.32 -9.51 16.19
N ASP A 100 0.64 -10.29 16.69
CA ASP A 100 2.01 -10.24 16.22
C ASP A 100 2.04 -10.47 14.71
N VAL A 101 2.70 -9.59 13.98
CA VAL A 101 2.77 -9.65 12.52
C VAL A 101 4.19 -9.47 12.02
N LEU A 102 4.54 -10.24 10.99
CA LEU A 102 5.77 -10.11 10.23
C LEU A 102 5.41 -10.03 8.74
N ILE A 103 5.91 -9.02 8.05
CA ILE A 103 5.73 -8.86 6.61
C ILE A 103 7.10 -8.74 5.97
N ALA A 104 7.39 -9.56 4.97
CA ALA A 104 8.55 -9.46 4.11
C ALA A 104 8.11 -9.09 2.70
N GLN A 105 8.89 -8.24 2.05
CA GLN A 105 8.65 -7.87 0.66
C GLN A 105 9.96 -7.76 -0.10
N SER A 106 9.92 -8.08 -1.39
CA SER A 106 11.01 -7.80 -2.31
C SER A 106 10.48 -7.33 -3.66
N GLY A 107 11.29 -6.55 -4.35
CA GLY A 107 10.96 -6.01 -5.67
C GLY A 107 12.18 -6.08 -6.60
N LEU A 108 11.91 -6.37 -7.85
CA LEU A 108 12.84 -6.29 -8.96
C LEU A 108 12.27 -5.32 -9.99
N ASN A 109 13.09 -4.45 -10.54
CA ASN A 109 12.71 -3.56 -11.63
C ASN A 109 13.88 -3.43 -12.61
N GLY A 110 13.68 -3.92 -13.82
CA GLY A 110 14.62 -3.78 -14.94
C GLY A 110 14.03 -2.89 -16.03
N THR A 111 14.85 -2.02 -16.62
CA THR A 111 14.45 -1.17 -17.73
C THR A 111 15.48 -1.21 -18.84
N LEU A 112 15.02 -1.15 -20.09
CA LEU A 112 15.84 -1.09 -21.28
C LEU A 112 15.29 -0.06 -22.25
N ARG A 113 16.08 0.94 -22.61
CA ARG A 113 15.75 1.88 -23.68
C ARG A 113 15.90 1.18 -25.03
N ILE A 114 14.79 0.97 -25.74
CA ILE A 114 14.76 0.27 -27.03
C ILE A 114 14.85 1.21 -28.22
N ALA A 115 14.19 2.38 -28.17
CA ALA A 115 14.26 3.37 -29.26
C ALA A 115 13.87 4.76 -28.75
N GLY A 116 14.67 5.78 -29.05
CA GLY A 116 14.36 7.18 -28.73
C GLY A 116 13.94 7.38 -27.27
N ARG A 117 12.66 7.68 -27.05
CA ARG A 117 12.05 7.87 -25.72
C ARG A 117 11.21 6.68 -25.27
N THR A 118 11.39 5.52 -25.87
CA THR A 118 10.65 4.30 -25.55
C THR A 118 11.51 3.39 -24.70
N ILE A 119 10.95 2.95 -23.56
CA ILE A 119 11.59 2.07 -22.59
C ILE A 119 10.73 0.81 -22.45
N LEU A 120 11.36 -0.34 -22.52
CA LEU A 120 10.78 -1.62 -22.09
C LEU A 120 11.15 -1.85 -20.63
N GLY A 121 10.19 -2.21 -19.81
CA GLY A 121 10.38 -2.48 -18.39
C GLY A 121 9.87 -3.86 -18.01
N ILE A 122 10.60 -4.53 -17.14
CA ILE A 122 10.16 -5.73 -16.43
C ILE A 122 10.15 -5.41 -14.94
N ALA A 123 9.17 -5.92 -14.21
CA ALA A 123 9.17 -5.80 -12.76
C ALA A 123 8.61 -7.07 -12.13
N GLY A 124 8.96 -7.29 -10.87
CA GLY A 124 8.41 -8.35 -10.04
C GLY A 124 8.25 -7.84 -8.63
N ALA A 125 7.12 -8.13 -8.01
CA ALA A 125 6.86 -7.83 -6.60
C ALA A 125 6.50 -9.13 -5.88
N TYR A 126 7.15 -9.36 -4.75
CA TYR A 126 6.87 -10.48 -3.86
C TYR A 126 6.57 -9.97 -2.47
N TYR A 127 5.53 -10.52 -1.87
CA TYR A 127 5.10 -10.25 -0.50
C TYR A 127 4.87 -11.56 0.23
N ASP A 128 5.28 -11.62 1.47
CA ASP A 128 5.00 -12.73 2.38
C ASP A 128 4.66 -12.16 3.76
N ALA A 129 3.47 -12.45 4.26
CA ALA A 129 2.98 -11.97 5.53
C ALA A 129 2.61 -13.14 6.43
N PHE A 130 2.90 -12.97 7.71
CA PHE A 130 2.58 -13.91 8.78
C PHE A 130 1.94 -13.14 9.93
N GLN A 131 0.84 -13.64 10.43
CA GLN A 131 0.22 -13.16 11.66
C GLN A 131 0.05 -14.35 12.60
N ARG A 132 0.43 -14.17 13.86
CA ARG A 132 0.26 -15.17 14.90
C ARG A 132 -1.11 -14.94 15.56
N GLY A 133 -2.05 -15.88 15.40
CA GLY A 133 -3.33 -15.76 16.07
C GLY A 133 -4.40 -16.69 15.53
N PRO A 134 -5.56 -16.78 16.20
CA PRO A 134 -6.65 -17.66 15.79
C PRO A 134 -7.36 -17.19 14.50
N VAL A 135 -7.16 -15.93 14.12
CA VAL A 135 -7.69 -15.35 12.89
C VAL A 135 -6.52 -14.76 12.12
N ASP A 136 -5.96 -15.51 11.21
CA ASP A 136 -4.76 -15.15 10.44
C ASP A 136 -5.08 -14.14 9.35
N ARG A 137 -5.38 -12.90 9.75
CA ARG A 137 -5.83 -11.81 8.87
C ARG A 137 -4.77 -11.33 7.89
N ARG A 138 -3.49 -11.67 8.12
CA ARG A 138 -2.35 -11.23 7.32
C ARG A 138 -1.44 -12.36 6.88
N ASP A 139 -1.92 -13.58 6.96
CA ASP A 139 -1.14 -14.74 6.58
C ASP A 139 -1.34 -15.04 5.09
N PHE A 140 -0.59 -14.32 4.26
CA PHE A 140 -0.69 -14.48 2.81
C PHE A 140 0.68 -14.42 2.14
N ARG A 141 0.71 -14.88 0.89
CA ARG A 141 1.82 -14.73 -0.06
C ARG A 141 1.31 -14.16 -1.37
N SER A 142 2.06 -13.26 -1.99
CA SER A 142 1.73 -12.71 -3.30
C SER A 142 2.97 -12.57 -4.17
N LEU A 143 2.85 -12.97 -5.45
CA LEU A 143 3.85 -12.76 -6.48
C LEU A 143 3.20 -12.10 -7.69
N THR A 144 3.81 -11.02 -8.19
CA THR A 144 3.27 -10.26 -9.33
C THR A 144 4.39 -9.85 -10.28
N PRO A 145 4.78 -10.67 -11.26
CA PRO A 145 5.61 -10.22 -12.37
C PRO A 145 4.81 -9.36 -13.34
N THR A 146 5.46 -8.34 -13.90
CA THR A 146 4.88 -7.41 -14.86
C THR A 146 5.84 -7.09 -15.99
N LEU A 147 5.28 -6.82 -17.17
CA LEU A 147 5.97 -6.28 -18.33
C LEU A 147 5.31 -4.95 -18.68
N ARG A 148 6.09 -3.93 -19.08
CA ARG A 148 5.54 -2.63 -19.46
C ARG A 148 6.34 -1.97 -20.57
N ILE A 149 5.65 -1.11 -21.30
CA ILE A 149 6.24 -0.18 -22.25
C ILE A 149 5.93 1.24 -21.76
N GLU A 150 6.97 2.05 -21.70
CA GLU A 150 6.89 3.45 -21.33
C GLU A 150 7.30 4.30 -22.53
N ARG A 151 6.52 5.32 -22.85
CA ARG A 151 6.84 6.26 -23.93
C ARG A 151 6.73 7.70 -23.47
N GLY A 152 7.82 8.44 -23.59
CA GLY A 152 7.85 9.88 -23.43
C GLY A 152 7.38 10.60 -24.71
N PHE A 153 6.43 11.54 -24.60
CA PHE A 153 5.90 12.31 -25.72
C PHE A 153 6.48 13.72 -25.78
N ALA A 154 6.75 14.31 -24.62
CA ALA A 154 7.37 15.63 -24.49
C ALA A 154 8.51 15.57 -23.46
N LYS A 155 9.13 16.71 -23.14
CA LYS A 155 10.24 16.73 -22.17
C LYS A 155 9.84 16.15 -20.80
N ALA A 156 8.56 16.20 -20.45
CA ALA A 156 8.07 15.82 -19.12
C ALA A 156 6.74 15.06 -19.13
N ALA A 157 6.29 14.57 -20.30
CA ALA A 157 5.07 13.76 -20.45
C ALA A 157 5.41 12.31 -20.77
N GLN A 158 4.74 11.38 -20.13
CA GLN A 158 4.97 9.94 -20.26
C GLN A 158 3.65 9.18 -20.21
N ILE A 159 3.53 8.14 -21.03
CA ILE A 159 2.49 7.12 -20.92
C ILE A 159 3.17 5.78 -20.69
N THR A 160 2.61 5.00 -19.78
CA THR A 160 3.03 3.63 -19.46
C THR A 160 1.86 2.70 -19.67
N LEU A 161 2.05 1.67 -20.49
CA LEU A 161 1.12 0.56 -20.66
C LEU A 161 1.81 -0.71 -20.20
N GLY A 162 1.13 -1.51 -19.40
CA GLY A 162 1.73 -2.76 -18.94
C GLY A 162 0.68 -3.80 -18.53
N GLY A 163 1.18 -4.98 -18.25
CA GLY A 163 0.38 -6.09 -17.76
C GLY A 163 1.27 -7.13 -17.08
N GLY A 164 0.63 -8.06 -16.45
CA GLY A 164 1.31 -9.10 -15.71
C GLY A 164 0.38 -10.21 -15.28
N TYR A 165 0.83 -10.95 -14.31
CA TYR A 165 0.03 -12.01 -13.71
C TYR A 165 0.26 -11.99 -12.21
N ARG A 166 -0.79 -12.19 -11.42
CA ARG A 166 -0.71 -12.23 -9.97
C ARG A 166 -1.10 -13.59 -9.44
N TRP A 167 -0.27 -14.14 -8.58
CA TRP A 167 -0.59 -15.26 -7.71
C TRP A 167 -0.72 -14.72 -6.28
N PHE A 168 -1.84 -14.98 -5.68
CA PHE A 168 -2.13 -14.63 -4.29
C PHE A 168 -2.58 -15.89 -3.56
N THR A 169 -1.84 -16.27 -2.52
CA THR A 169 -2.16 -17.41 -1.67
C THR A 169 -2.48 -16.92 -0.29
N PHE A 170 -3.68 -17.17 0.17
CA PHE A 170 -4.07 -16.96 1.55
C PHE A 170 -3.78 -18.26 2.32
N LYS A 171 -2.85 -18.22 3.31
CA LYS A 171 -2.28 -19.44 3.86
C LYS A 171 -3.20 -20.18 4.82
N SER A 172 -4.07 -19.44 5.53
CA SER A 172 -5.03 -20.00 6.49
C SER A 172 -6.28 -20.57 5.83
N ASP A 173 -6.68 -20.07 4.66
CA ASP A 173 -7.84 -20.57 3.93
C ASP A 173 -7.64 -20.42 2.42
N ASN A 174 -7.44 -21.57 1.75
CA ASN A 174 -7.18 -21.57 0.31
C ASN A 174 -8.37 -21.07 -0.53
N ASN A 175 -9.59 -21.04 0.01
CA ASN A 175 -10.75 -20.50 -0.70
C ASN A 175 -10.59 -19.02 -1.06
N PHE A 176 -9.78 -18.26 -0.31
CA PHE A 176 -9.45 -16.87 -0.60
C PHE A 176 -8.20 -16.69 -1.46
N SER A 177 -7.54 -17.79 -1.85
CA SER A 177 -6.43 -17.76 -2.80
C SER A 177 -6.94 -17.52 -4.21
N PHE A 178 -6.24 -16.73 -4.97
CA PHE A 178 -6.60 -16.45 -6.37
C PHE A 178 -5.38 -16.28 -7.26
N ALA A 179 -5.61 -16.43 -8.55
CA ALA A 179 -4.62 -16.10 -9.56
C ALA A 179 -5.30 -15.45 -10.77
N GLY A 180 -4.55 -14.59 -11.48
CA GLY A 180 -5.08 -13.99 -12.69
C GLY A 180 -4.23 -12.91 -13.32
N PRO A 181 -4.55 -12.55 -14.57
CA PRO A 181 -3.85 -11.50 -15.30
C PRO A 181 -4.20 -10.11 -14.77
N THR A 182 -3.24 -9.20 -14.91
CA THR A 182 -3.38 -7.78 -14.59
C THR A 182 -3.02 -6.96 -15.81
N ALA A 183 -3.67 -5.81 -15.98
CA ALA A 183 -3.32 -4.81 -17.00
C ALA A 183 -3.40 -3.42 -16.39
N PHE A 184 -2.57 -2.49 -16.86
CA PHE A 184 -2.62 -1.11 -16.40
C PHE A 184 -2.18 -0.12 -17.47
N LEU A 185 -2.71 1.08 -17.36
CA LEU A 185 -2.34 2.26 -18.15
C LEU A 185 -2.12 3.42 -17.18
N THR A 186 -1.03 4.16 -17.34
CA THR A 186 -0.75 5.36 -16.54
C THR A 186 -0.24 6.47 -17.46
N ALA A 187 -0.76 7.67 -17.26
CA ALA A 187 -0.26 8.89 -17.87
C ALA A 187 0.29 9.80 -16.77
N ARG A 188 1.42 10.44 -17.03
CA ARG A 188 2.09 11.36 -16.12
C ARG A 188 2.58 12.56 -16.89
N GLN A 189 2.41 13.75 -16.32
CA GLN A 189 2.94 15.01 -16.83
C GLN A 189 3.55 15.80 -15.71
N MET A 190 4.78 16.24 -15.91
CA MET A 190 5.46 17.20 -15.04
C MET A 190 5.48 18.58 -15.69
N PHE A 191 5.34 19.61 -14.89
CA PHE A 191 5.50 21.01 -15.23
C PHE A 191 6.59 21.57 -14.30
N PRO A 192 7.85 21.52 -14.76
CA PRO A 192 8.97 21.97 -13.93
C PRO A 192 8.87 23.48 -13.73
N GLY A 193 8.98 23.91 -12.48
CA GLY A 193 9.16 25.30 -12.08
C GLY A 193 10.64 25.66 -11.93
N ASN A 194 10.90 26.89 -11.55
CA ASN A 194 12.20 27.32 -11.12
C ASN A 194 12.20 27.52 -9.60
N LEU A 195 12.62 26.51 -8.86
CA LEU A 195 12.62 26.54 -7.39
C LEU A 195 13.49 27.64 -6.81
N GLU A 196 14.58 28.05 -7.50
CA GLU A 196 15.42 29.17 -7.10
C GLU A 196 14.67 30.52 -7.17
N ARG A 197 13.69 30.64 -8.06
CA ARG A 197 12.79 31.79 -8.18
C ARG A 197 11.49 31.61 -7.38
N GLY A 198 11.37 30.55 -6.58
CA GLY A 198 10.14 30.22 -5.84
C GLY A 198 9.01 29.67 -6.68
N GLU A 199 9.27 29.30 -7.94
CA GLU A 199 8.30 28.64 -8.78
C GLU A 199 8.18 27.16 -8.42
N ALA A 200 6.95 26.67 -8.31
CA ALA A 200 6.69 25.29 -7.93
C ALA A 200 6.80 24.32 -9.12
N ASP A 201 7.33 23.12 -8.86
CA ASP A 201 7.11 21.98 -9.75
C ASP A 201 5.70 21.43 -9.53
N TRP A 202 4.99 21.20 -10.61
CA TRP A 202 3.71 20.54 -10.60
C TRP A 202 3.78 19.19 -11.31
N GLU A 203 3.09 18.23 -10.79
CA GLU A 203 2.96 16.91 -11.41
C GLU A 203 1.54 16.41 -11.28
N TRP A 204 0.95 15.93 -12.38
CA TRP A 204 -0.23 15.11 -12.30
C TRP A 204 0.05 13.70 -12.82
N THR A 205 -0.65 12.75 -12.22
CA THR A 205 -0.66 11.34 -12.65
C THR A 205 -2.11 10.89 -12.72
N ALA A 206 -2.46 10.19 -13.79
CA ALA A 206 -3.75 9.51 -13.89
C ALA A 206 -3.51 8.09 -14.41
N GLY A 207 -4.32 7.14 -13.95
CA GLY A 207 -4.16 5.77 -14.39
C GLY A 207 -5.40 4.92 -14.14
N ALA A 208 -5.39 3.77 -14.82
CA ALA A 208 -6.39 2.73 -14.62
C ALA A 208 -5.70 1.37 -14.61
N SER A 209 -6.22 0.45 -13.82
CA SER A 209 -5.80 -0.95 -13.81
C SER A 209 -6.98 -1.88 -13.71
N LEU A 210 -6.78 -3.09 -14.22
CA LEU A 210 -7.74 -4.17 -14.19
C LEU A 210 -7.02 -5.44 -13.76
N GLU A 211 -7.61 -6.18 -12.85
CA GLU A 211 -7.16 -7.49 -12.40
C GLU A 211 -8.32 -8.47 -12.48
N TRP A 212 -8.11 -9.58 -13.18
CA TRP A 212 -9.02 -10.73 -13.16
C TRP A 212 -8.54 -11.69 -12.09
N ARG A 213 -9.43 -12.10 -11.19
CA ARG A 213 -9.13 -12.96 -10.05
C ARG A 213 -9.96 -14.23 -10.12
N GLY A 214 -9.31 -15.33 -10.46
CA GLY A 214 -9.91 -16.67 -10.35
C GLY A 214 -9.57 -17.25 -8.99
N PHE A 215 -10.58 -17.37 -8.13
CA PHE A 215 -10.40 -17.91 -6.78
C PHE A 215 -10.43 -19.45 -6.79
N GLU A 216 -9.72 -20.05 -5.84
CA GLU A 216 -9.83 -21.48 -5.58
C GLU A 216 -11.17 -21.85 -4.92
N GLY A 217 -11.74 -20.94 -4.15
CA GLY A 217 -13.03 -21.09 -3.49
C GLY A 217 -14.21 -20.94 -4.43
N LEU A 218 -15.34 -21.43 -3.95
CA LEU A 218 -16.62 -21.36 -4.64
C LEU A 218 -17.29 -20.00 -4.39
N ALA A 219 -18.11 -19.56 -5.34
CA ALA A 219 -18.91 -18.36 -5.20
C ALA A 219 -20.12 -18.62 -4.29
N CYS A 220 -20.42 -17.70 -3.39
CA CYS A 220 -21.72 -17.69 -2.73
C CYS A 220 -22.77 -17.19 -3.72
N THR A 221 -23.74 -18.01 -4.07
CA THR A 221 -24.79 -17.64 -5.03
C THR A 221 -25.98 -16.94 -4.38
N ASN A 222 -26.10 -17.02 -3.05
CA ASN A 222 -27.14 -16.41 -2.23
C ASN A 222 -26.57 -15.96 -0.87
N VAL A 223 -27.37 -15.33 -0.04
CA VAL A 223 -26.98 -14.78 1.28
C VAL A 223 -26.44 -15.86 2.24
N ASP A 224 -26.95 -17.09 2.14
CA ASP A 224 -26.61 -18.18 3.06
C ASP A 224 -25.51 -19.09 2.51
N CYS A 225 -24.99 -18.81 1.32
CA CYS A 225 -24.01 -19.62 0.59
C CYS A 225 -24.45 -21.11 0.42
N THR A 226 -25.75 -21.37 0.38
CA THR A 226 -26.35 -22.72 0.35
C THR A 226 -26.76 -23.18 -1.06
N GLY A 227 -26.30 -22.51 -2.10
CA GLY A 227 -26.63 -22.85 -3.48
C GLY A 227 -26.15 -24.24 -3.88
N GLU A 228 -26.97 -24.98 -4.59
CA GLU A 228 -26.58 -26.27 -5.18
C GLU A 228 -25.54 -26.04 -6.29
N SER A 229 -24.40 -26.74 -6.23
CA SER A 229 -23.31 -26.68 -7.23
C SER A 229 -22.81 -25.27 -7.58
N PRO A 230 -22.37 -24.47 -6.62
CA PRO A 230 -21.92 -23.11 -6.90
C PRO A 230 -20.65 -23.12 -7.80
N PRO A 231 -20.55 -22.18 -8.76
CA PRO A 231 -19.35 -22.04 -9.59
C PRO A 231 -18.15 -21.56 -8.77
N ARG A 232 -16.95 -21.66 -9.32
CA ARG A 232 -15.78 -20.98 -8.74
C ARG A 232 -16.00 -19.46 -8.70
N ARG A 233 -15.49 -18.83 -7.67
CA ARG A 233 -15.54 -17.36 -7.56
C ARG A 233 -14.62 -16.72 -8.61
N LEU A 234 -15.17 -15.73 -9.32
CA LEU A 234 -14.48 -14.90 -10.30
C LEU A 234 -14.76 -13.43 -10.02
N ASP A 235 -13.69 -12.66 -9.82
CA ASP A 235 -13.79 -11.23 -9.62
C ASP A 235 -13.07 -10.47 -10.76
N ARG A 236 -13.62 -9.31 -11.12
CA ARG A 236 -12.98 -8.30 -11.96
C ARG A 236 -12.78 -7.05 -11.12
N PHE A 237 -11.55 -6.74 -10.81
CA PHE A 237 -11.21 -5.63 -9.95
C PHE A 237 -10.58 -4.49 -10.74
N TRP A 238 -11.28 -3.36 -10.78
CA TRP A 238 -10.90 -2.15 -11.49
C TRP A 238 -10.42 -1.09 -10.50
N ILE A 239 -9.37 -0.36 -10.87
CA ILE A 239 -8.93 0.81 -10.15
C ILE A 239 -8.71 1.93 -11.16
N GLY A 240 -9.37 3.08 -10.96
CA GLY A 240 -9.04 4.34 -11.62
C GLY A 240 -8.49 5.30 -10.58
N HIS A 241 -7.46 6.07 -10.91
CA HIS A 241 -6.89 7.06 -10.00
C HIS A 241 -6.41 8.30 -10.71
N VAL A 242 -6.40 9.41 -9.97
CA VAL A 242 -5.80 10.67 -10.36
C VAL A 242 -5.10 11.30 -9.14
N GLU A 243 -3.94 11.88 -9.37
CA GLU A 243 -3.17 12.58 -8.34
C GLU A 243 -2.58 13.86 -8.91
N LEU A 244 -2.59 14.92 -8.12
CA LEU A 244 -1.91 16.19 -8.37
C LEU A 244 -0.92 16.45 -7.23
N ALA A 245 0.31 16.75 -7.55
CA ALA A 245 1.34 17.12 -6.59
C ALA A 245 1.96 18.48 -6.93
N ARG A 246 2.30 19.22 -5.91
CA ARG A 246 3.04 20.47 -5.98
C ARG A 246 4.27 20.36 -5.08
N THR A 247 5.43 20.65 -5.62
CA THR A 247 6.70 20.64 -4.89
C THR A 247 7.32 22.04 -4.94
N THR A 248 7.64 22.56 -3.77
CA THR A 248 8.45 23.76 -3.56
C THR A 248 9.55 23.42 -2.53
N THR A 249 9.77 24.25 -1.51
CA THR A 249 10.47 23.85 -0.29
C THR A 249 9.68 22.82 0.52
N PHE A 250 8.39 22.66 0.25
CA PHE A 250 7.49 21.65 0.80
C PHE A 250 6.76 20.92 -0.33
N LEU A 251 6.27 19.72 -0.03
CA LEU A 251 5.47 18.91 -0.93
C LEU A 251 4.02 18.90 -0.46
N LEU A 252 3.10 19.19 -1.37
CA LEU A 252 1.66 18.97 -1.18
C LEU A 252 1.16 18.05 -2.29
N GLY A 253 0.27 17.12 -1.96
CA GLY A 253 -0.36 16.24 -2.94
C GLY A 253 -1.79 15.96 -2.55
N ALA A 254 -2.64 15.86 -3.56
CA ALA A 254 -4.03 15.43 -3.43
C ALA A 254 -4.38 14.46 -4.56
N GLY A 255 -5.22 13.50 -4.28
CA GLY A 255 -5.67 12.57 -5.31
C GLY A 255 -6.94 11.83 -4.92
N ALA A 256 -7.49 11.15 -5.89
CA ALA A 256 -8.66 10.32 -5.71
C ALA A 256 -8.49 8.99 -6.47
N ALA A 257 -9.08 7.93 -5.93
CA ALA A 257 -9.16 6.64 -6.60
C ALA A 257 -10.58 6.07 -6.48
N LEU A 258 -11.00 5.38 -7.52
CA LEU A 258 -12.23 4.62 -7.56
C LEU A 258 -11.87 3.14 -7.75
N HIS A 259 -12.29 2.29 -6.83
CA HIS A 259 -12.15 0.85 -6.90
C HIS A 259 -13.51 0.22 -7.15
N ILE A 260 -13.59 -0.70 -8.10
CA ILE A 260 -14.82 -1.43 -8.41
C ILE A 260 -14.47 -2.91 -8.44
N ASN A 261 -15.13 -3.71 -7.60
CA ASN A 261 -15.04 -5.16 -7.65
C ASN A 261 -16.37 -5.72 -8.19
N GLN A 262 -16.31 -6.35 -9.35
CA GLN A 262 -17.41 -7.09 -9.93
C GLN A 262 -17.17 -8.57 -9.65
N SER A 263 -17.98 -9.15 -8.79
CA SER A 263 -17.88 -10.56 -8.39
C SER A 263 -19.12 -11.34 -8.78
N ASN A 264 -18.95 -12.62 -9.12
CA ASN A 264 -20.05 -13.56 -9.22
C ASN A 264 -20.46 -14.14 -7.85
N SER A 265 -19.77 -13.75 -6.78
CA SER A 265 -20.08 -14.16 -5.41
C SER A 265 -20.91 -13.09 -4.71
N TYR A 266 -21.97 -13.52 -4.05
CA TYR A 266 -22.86 -12.64 -3.30
C TYR A 266 -22.11 -11.91 -2.18
N GLY A 267 -22.36 -10.63 -2.01
CA GLY A 267 -21.73 -9.81 -0.99
C GLY A 267 -20.31 -9.31 -1.30
N GLU A 268 -19.67 -9.81 -2.37
CA GLU A 268 -18.29 -9.46 -2.71
C GLU A 268 -18.17 -8.31 -3.74
N GLY A 269 -19.28 -7.94 -4.37
CA GLY A 269 -19.34 -6.81 -5.28
C GLY A 269 -19.32 -5.49 -4.52
N LEU A 270 -18.41 -4.58 -4.86
CA LEU A 270 -18.27 -3.29 -4.18
C LEU A 270 -17.84 -2.16 -5.11
N VAL A 271 -18.19 -0.94 -4.71
CA VAL A 271 -17.57 0.32 -5.17
C VAL A 271 -16.95 1.03 -3.98
N ARG A 272 -15.71 1.46 -4.13
CA ARG A 272 -14.97 2.19 -3.09
C ARG A 272 -14.35 3.45 -3.67
N GLY A 273 -14.70 4.59 -3.09
CA GLY A 273 -14.00 5.84 -3.29
C GLY A 273 -12.91 6.02 -2.25
N VAL A 274 -11.73 6.45 -2.68
CA VAL A 274 -10.61 6.84 -1.81
C VAL A 274 -10.18 8.23 -2.20
N PHE A 275 -10.13 9.13 -1.24
CA PHE A 275 -9.53 10.45 -1.42
C PHE A 275 -8.29 10.54 -0.51
N HIS A 276 -7.17 10.98 -1.04
CA HIS A 276 -5.93 11.09 -0.28
C HIS A 276 -5.34 12.49 -0.37
N LEU A 277 -4.77 12.91 0.76
CA LEU A 277 -3.98 14.13 0.91
C LEU A 277 -2.62 13.76 1.49
N ARG A 278 -1.57 14.46 1.06
CA ARG A 278 -0.23 14.33 1.65
C ARG A 278 0.45 15.67 1.72
N ALA A 279 1.22 15.86 2.78
CA ALA A 279 2.09 17.03 2.93
C ALA A 279 3.42 16.62 3.57
N VAL A 280 4.50 17.24 3.12
CA VAL A 280 5.81 17.17 3.78
C VAL A 280 6.34 18.59 3.88
N VAL A 281 6.56 19.02 5.11
CA VAL A 281 6.94 20.42 5.42
C VAL A 281 8.20 20.41 6.28
N PRO A 282 9.28 21.08 5.88
CA PRO A 282 10.40 21.31 6.77
C PRO A 282 10.00 22.35 7.84
N LEU A 283 10.34 22.05 9.08
CA LEU A 283 10.14 22.91 10.24
C LEU A 283 11.50 23.42 10.75
N PRO A 284 11.55 24.44 11.62
CA PRO A 284 12.78 24.86 12.31
C PRO A 284 13.47 23.66 13.00
N TRP A 285 14.75 23.80 13.30
CA TRP A 285 15.61 22.82 13.97
C TRP A 285 15.81 21.50 13.21
N ALA A 286 15.75 21.55 11.88
CA ALA A 286 15.87 20.40 11.00
C ALA A 286 14.79 19.31 11.25
N ILE A 287 13.64 19.67 11.79
CA ILE A 287 12.50 18.79 11.93
C ILE A 287 11.76 18.72 10.60
N SER A 288 11.33 17.55 10.19
CA SER A 288 10.38 17.35 9.08
C SER A 288 9.02 16.93 9.64
N LEU A 289 7.96 17.60 9.19
CA LEU A 289 6.58 17.17 9.41
C LEU A 289 6.09 16.48 8.15
N SER A 290 5.67 15.24 8.25
CA SER A 290 4.94 14.57 7.19
C SER A 290 3.55 14.20 7.65
N SER A 291 2.55 14.43 6.81
CA SER A 291 1.16 14.04 7.06
C SER A 291 0.56 13.36 5.83
N ARG A 292 -0.33 12.41 6.08
CA ARG A 292 -1.14 11.75 5.06
C ARG A 292 -2.51 11.46 5.63
N ALA A 293 -3.55 11.78 4.87
CA ALA A 293 -4.91 11.39 5.15
C ALA A 293 -5.45 10.60 3.96
N ASP A 294 -6.05 9.43 4.22
CA ASP A 294 -6.78 8.64 3.25
C ASP A 294 -8.22 8.52 3.75
N LEU A 295 -9.16 9.12 3.03
CA LEU A 295 -10.59 9.06 3.33
C LEU A 295 -11.22 8.02 2.42
N MET A 296 -11.87 7.02 3.01
CA MET A 296 -12.39 5.87 2.29
C MET A 296 -13.88 5.70 2.53
N ALA A 297 -14.63 5.56 1.46
CA ALA A 297 -16.05 5.19 1.51
C ALA A 297 -16.28 3.97 0.63
N THR A 298 -16.92 2.93 1.19
CA THR A 298 -17.20 1.68 0.48
C THR A 298 -18.70 1.40 0.48
N HIS A 299 -19.21 1.02 -0.67
CA HIS A 299 -20.58 0.56 -0.86
C HIS A 299 -20.56 -0.85 -1.45
N TYR A 300 -21.29 -1.78 -0.83
CA TYR A 300 -21.47 -3.16 -1.31
C TYR A 300 -22.83 -3.29 -2.00
N TRP A 301 -22.84 -3.98 -3.16
CA TRP A 301 -24.06 -4.01 -3.98
C TRP A 301 -25.14 -4.93 -3.46
N ASN A 302 -24.77 -6.07 -2.85
CA ASN A 302 -25.70 -7.16 -2.64
C ASN A 302 -25.97 -7.56 -1.19
N SER A 303 -25.22 -7.14 -0.18
CA SER A 303 -25.54 -7.50 1.21
C SER A 303 -24.78 -6.69 2.23
N GLN A 304 -25.51 -6.26 3.25
CA GLN A 304 -24.92 -5.62 4.42
C GLN A 304 -24.31 -6.64 5.41
N VAL A 305 -24.85 -7.86 5.49
CA VAL A 305 -24.43 -8.87 6.49
C VAL A 305 -23.09 -9.49 6.13
N LEU A 306 -22.93 -9.99 4.91
CA LEU A 306 -21.63 -10.52 4.45
C LEU A 306 -20.56 -9.42 4.35
N ALA A 307 -20.94 -8.21 3.97
CA ALA A 307 -20.05 -7.07 4.00
C ALA A 307 -19.50 -6.78 5.39
N GLN A 308 -20.28 -6.99 6.45
CA GLN A 308 -19.84 -6.82 7.83
C GLN A 308 -18.83 -7.90 8.23
N GLU A 309 -19.04 -9.16 7.87
CA GLU A 309 -18.07 -10.23 8.13
C GLU A 309 -16.76 -10.03 7.38
N VAL A 310 -16.83 -9.65 6.11
CA VAL A 310 -15.65 -9.35 5.28
C VAL A 310 -14.90 -8.12 5.82
N LEU A 311 -15.61 -7.12 6.33
CA LEU A 311 -15.01 -5.96 7.00
C LEU A 311 -14.36 -6.37 8.32
N ALA A 312 -15.01 -7.20 9.14
CA ALA A 312 -14.48 -7.70 10.40
C ALA A 312 -13.19 -8.50 10.21
N GLN A 313 -13.07 -9.23 9.12
CA GLN A 313 -11.85 -9.96 8.77
C GLN A 313 -10.75 -9.06 8.18
N GLY A 314 -11.01 -7.77 7.98
CA GLY A 314 -10.02 -6.83 7.41
C GLY A 314 -9.63 -7.13 5.96
N GLN A 315 -10.36 -8.02 5.30
CA GLN A 315 -10.06 -8.50 3.95
C GLN A 315 -11.14 -8.06 2.97
N ASN A 316 -11.05 -6.84 2.53
CA ASN A 316 -11.89 -6.37 1.46
C ASN A 316 -11.42 -6.92 0.13
N ALA A 317 -12.22 -7.80 -0.50
CA ALA A 317 -12.10 -8.18 -1.89
C ALA A 317 -10.67 -8.56 -2.33
N GLY A 318 -9.92 -9.26 -1.47
CA GLY A 318 -8.59 -9.76 -1.80
C GLY A 318 -7.56 -8.66 -2.10
N THR A 319 -7.72 -7.46 -1.56
CA THR A 319 -6.67 -6.45 -1.59
C THR A 319 -5.68 -6.75 -0.48
N PRO A 320 -4.46 -7.18 -0.79
CA PRO A 320 -3.47 -7.52 0.24
C PRO A 320 -3.07 -6.27 0.99
N LEU A 321 -2.91 -6.40 2.29
CA LEU A 321 -2.28 -5.39 3.12
C LEU A 321 -0.77 -5.47 2.88
N VAL A 322 -0.20 -4.50 2.18
CA VAL A 322 1.21 -4.49 1.80
C VAL A 322 2.13 -3.91 2.88
N SER A 323 1.57 -3.43 3.96
CA SER A 323 2.30 -2.85 5.09
C SER A 323 1.67 -3.25 6.42
N ILE A 324 2.48 -3.28 7.48
CA ILE A 324 1.98 -3.49 8.85
C ILE A 324 1.02 -2.38 9.32
N GLU A 325 0.96 -1.27 8.59
CA GLU A 325 0.07 -0.13 8.85
C GLU A 325 -1.15 -0.10 7.94
N ASP A 326 -1.17 -0.94 6.90
CA ASP A 326 -2.30 -0.94 5.98
C ASP A 326 -3.53 -1.56 6.64
N GLU A 327 -4.60 -0.82 6.56
CA GLU A 327 -5.94 -1.25 6.88
C GLU A 327 -6.88 -0.74 5.77
N ASN A 328 -7.93 -1.50 5.48
CA ASN A 328 -8.95 -1.03 4.54
C ASN A 328 -9.91 -0.04 5.22
N ARG A 329 -9.35 1.02 5.80
CA ARG A 329 -10.03 2.04 6.58
C ARG A 329 -9.53 3.44 6.22
N SER A 330 -10.31 4.43 6.55
CA SER A 330 -9.82 5.81 6.52
C SER A 330 -8.71 5.97 7.54
N THR A 331 -7.64 6.64 7.13
CA THR A 331 -6.46 6.83 7.96
C THR A 331 -6.02 8.29 8.00
N LEU A 332 -5.53 8.73 9.15
CA LEU A 332 -4.76 9.96 9.29
C LEU A 332 -3.42 9.59 9.93
N ARG A 333 -2.33 9.88 9.24
CA ARG A 333 -0.97 9.68 9.72
C ARG A 333 -0.27 11.02 9.83
N ILE A 334 0.36 11.27 10.96
CA ILE A 334 1.21 12.43 11.22
C ILE A 334 2.55 11.89 11.73
N GLU A 335 3.64 12.43 11.22
CA GLU A 335 4.99 12.03 11.60
C GLU A 335 5.89 13.24 11.70
N LEU A 336 6.62 13.33 12.80
CA LEU A 336 7.70 14.25 13.03
C LEU A 336 9.00 13.46 13.04
N ALA A 337 9.99 13.91 12.28
CA ALA A 337 11.30 13.27 12.24
C ALA A 337 12.40 14.32 12.27
N ARG A 338 13.49 14.04 12.97
CA ARG A 338 14.66 14.89 13.08
C ARG A 338 15.95 14.08 12.90
N PRO A 339 16.81 14.44 11.96
CA PRO A 339 18.16 13.88 11.92
C PRO A 339 18.94 14.34 13.16
N LEU A 340 19.58 13.39 13.84
CA LEU A 340 20.44 13.65 15.02
C LEU A 340 21.91 13.83 14.61
N ALA A 341 22.37 12.95 13.70
CA ALA A 341 23.72 12.94 13.15
C ALA A 341 23.66 12.29 11.76
N GLN A 342 24.81 12.24 11.09
CA GLN A 342 24.91 11.53 9.82
C GLN A 342 24.50 10.06 10.01
N GLY A 343 23.48 9.63 9.26
CA GLY A 343 22.95 8.28 9.31
C GLY A 343 22.00 7.97 10.47
N PHE A 344 21.63 8.93 11.33
CA PHE A 344 20.73 8.71 12.47
C PHE A 344 19.55 9.69 12.46
N GLU A 345 18.37 9.19 12.75
CA GLU A 345 17.12 9.96 12.85
C GLU A 345 16.29 9.49 14.04
N ILE A 346 15.71 10.41 14.77
CA ILE A 346 14.65 10.13 15.75
C ILE A 346 13.32 10.64 15.21
N GLY A 347 12.25 9.92 15.50
CA GLY A 347 10.93 10.37 15.07
C GLY A 347 9.81 9.88 15.97
N ALA A 348 8.68 10.57 15.81
CA ALA A 348 7.41 10.23 16.43
C ALA A 348 6.34 10.14 15.34
N ARG A 349 5.49 9.12 15.41
CA ARG A 349 4.43 8.88 14.45
C ARG A 349 3.13 8.58 15.16
N TYR A 350 2.07 9.23 14.72
CA TYR A 350 0.71 8.95 15.15
C TYR A 350 -0.12 8.52 13.95
N VAL A 351 -0.93 7.47 14.11
CA VAL A 351 -1.87 7.01 13.09
C VAL A 351 -3.24 6.79 13.73
N LEU A 352 -4.25 7.39 13.12
CA LEU A 352 -5.65 7.16 13.42
C LEU A 352 -6.27 6.37 12.28
N TYR A 353 -6.91 5.27 12.61
CA TYR A 353 -7.75 4.47 11.70
C TYR A 353 -9.19 4.62 12.13
N THR A 354 -10.10 4.82 11.18
CA THR A 354 -11.52 4.94 11.46
C THR A 354 -12.36 4.44 10.27
N SER A 355 -13.54 3.90 10.56
CA SER A 355 -14.57 3.69 9.56
C SER A 355 -15.51 4.88 9.57
N PHE A 356 -15.92 5.34 8.37
CA PHE A 356 -17.08 6.22 8.27
C PHE A 356 -18.32 5.33 8.20
N PRO A 357 -19.25 5.42 9.16
CA PRO A 357 -20.44 4.59 9.15
C PRO A 357 -21.30 4.87 7.93
N SER A 358 -21.34 3.95 6.98
CA SER A 358 -22.45 3.81 6.06
C SER A 358 -23.63 3.20 6.82
N ARG A 359 -24.85 3.48 6.45
CA ARG A 359 -26.09 3.02 7.10
C ARG A 359 -25.98 1.55 7.56
N GLY A 360 -25.95 1.31 8.88
CA GLY A 360 -25.77 -0.03 9.48
C GLY A 360 -24.50 -0.18 10.30
N SER A 361 -23.82 0.90 10.55
CA SER A 361 -22.70 1.27 11.40
C SER A 361 -21.90 0.15 12.08
N VAL A 362 -20.85 -0.25 11.42
CA VAL A 362 -19.68 -0.76 12.11
C VAL A 362 -18.87 0.45 12.56
N ASP A 363 -18.78 0.69 13.84
CA ASP A 363 -17.87 1.70 14.39
C ASP A 363 -16.50 1.07 14.61
N TYR A 364 -15.49 1.64 13.96
CA TYR A 364 -14.10 1.22 14.08
C TYR A 364 -13.23 2.42 14.38
N ARG A 365 -12.49 2.31 15.47
CA ARG A 365 -11.48 3.29 15.83
C ARG A 365 -10.25 2.60 16.39
N ARG A 366 -9.10 2.94 15.85
CA ARG A 366 -7.80 2.49 16.32
C ARG A 366 -6.82 3.65 16.24
N GLN A 367 -5.99 3.78 17.26
CA GLN A 367 -4.94 4.79 17.32
C GLN A 367 -3.62 4.09 17.62
N THR A 368 -2.58 4.46 16.91
CA THR A 368 -1.23 4.01 17.23
C THR A 368 -0.32 5.21 17.41
N ALA A 369 0.56 5.15 18.40
CA ALA A 369 1.57 6.15 18.69
C ALA A 369 2.93 5.47 18.78
N LEU A 370 3.88 5.87 17.94
CA LEU A 370 5.20 5.27 17.80
C LEU A 370 6.28 6.32 18.08
N LEU A 371 7.25 5.95 18.92
CA LEU A 371 8.55 6.61 19.00
C LEU A 371 9.59 5.69 18.40
N TYR A 372 10.46 6.20 17.53
CA TYR A 372 11.46 5.38 16.86
C TYR A 372 12.81 6.06 16.72
N LEU A 373 13.84 5.25 16.64
CA LEU A 373 15.17 5.58 16.16
C LEU A 373 15.37 4.88 14.81
N ALA A 374 15.88 5.60 13.83
CA ALA A 374 16.26 5.03 12.55
C ALA A 374 17.74 5.26 12.27
N VAL A 375 18.34 4.24 11.66
CA VAL A 375 19.71 4.28 11.09
C VAL A 375 19.56 4.16 9.59
N PHE A 376 20.29 4.98 8.84
CA PHE A 376 20.28 4.91 7.38
C PHE A 376 21.68 5.13 6.81
N ASP A 377 21.96 4.42 5.72
CA ASP A 377 23.18 4.54 4.91
C ASP A 377 22.75 4.76 3.46
N GLU A 378 23.27 5.81 2.84
CA GLU A 378 23.01 6.17 1.43
C GLU A 378 24.36 6.38 0.75
N ARG A 379 24.70 5.57 -0.26
CA ARG A 379 25.93 5.66 -1.07
C ARG A 379 25.63 5.60 -2.56
#